data_e21cfaebedca5aeba8a3d96d941f5210
#
_entry.id   e21cfaebedca5aeba8a3d96d941f5210
#
_cell.length_a   1.000
_cell.length_b   1.000
_cell.length_c   1.000
_cell.angle_alpha   90.00
_cell.angle_beta   90.00
_cell.angle_gamma   90.00
#
_symmetry.space_group_name_H-M   'P 1'
#
loop_
_entity.id
_entity.type
_entity.pdbx_description
1 polymer ?
#
loop_
_entity_poly.entity_id
_entity_poly.type
_entity_poly.pdbx_seq_one_letter_code
_entity_poly.pdbx_strand_id
1 'polypeptide(L)'
;HEVGPGQNEIAFKFKDALKTADAVITFKQAIKAIVDNMATFDQMDYRVTFMPKPFFGVNGSGMHCHQSVFKGDRNLFSDPNSETGLSKDALHFMGGLLAHAPALTAITNPIVNSYKRLVPGYEAPVYRAYGLKNRSALIRVPAARGKATRIEYRAPDPACNPYLAFAVMLEAGIDGIQNKIDPGEPTEINIYSLTEEEREAMGIQVLPSSLWEAYHALEEDPLILSTLGDHTSEKFLELKYKEWDEYRVQVFGYEQNKY
;
A
#
# COMPACT_ATOMS: atom_id res chain seq x y z
N HIS A 1 4.66 8.23 18.19
CA HIS A 1 5.94 7.95 17.52
C HIS A 1 5.94 6.56 16.90
N GLU A 2 6.73 6.38 15.87
CA GLU A 2 6.99 5.13 15.19
C GLU A 2 8.42 4.61 15.50
N VAL A 3 8.88 3.60 14.75
CA VAL A 3 10.15 2.90 15.01
C VAL A 3 11.36 3.77 14.74
N GLY A 4 11.34 4.56 13.64
CA GLY A 4 12.47 5.40 13.23
C GLY A 4 12.62 6.66 14.09
N PRO A 5 13.85 7.15 14.32
CA PRO A 5 14.06 8.43 14.99
C PRO A 5 13.34 9.57 14.27
N GLY A 6 12.52 10.34 15.00
CA GLY A 6 11.73 11.44 14.44
C GLY A 6 10.56 11.00 13.55
N GLN A 7 10.30 9.70 13.43
CA GLN A 7 9.17 9.15 12.67
C GLN A 7 7.89 9.24 13.50
N ASN A 8 6.83 9.74 12.88
CA ASN A 8 5.52 9.89 13.52
C ASN A 8 4.43 9.28 12.63
N GLU A 9 3.44 8.65 13.26
CA GLU A 9 2.22 8.18 12.61
C GLU A 9 1.04 9.10 12.94
N ILE A 10 0.24 9.36 11.94
CA ILE A 10 -1.02 10.11 12.07
C ILE A 10 -2.16 9.22 11.57
N ALA A 11 -3.13 8.96 12.44
CA ALA A 11 -4.37 8.27 12.08
C ALA A 11 -5.46 9.28 11.74
N PHE A 12 -6.07 9.14 10.56
CA PHE A 12 -7.23 9.94 10.18
C PHE A 12 -8.51 9.30 10.70
N LYS A 13 -9.43 10.14 11.20
CA LYS A 13 -10.79 9.67 11.47
C LYS A 13 -11.41 9.22 10.14
N PHE A 14 -12.04 8.03 10.11
CA PHE A 14 -12.64 7.49 8.90
C PHE A 14 -13.67 8.44 8.27
N LYS A 15 -13.67 8.49 6.96
CA LYS A 15 -14.61 9.24 6.11
C LYS A 15 -14.83 8.45 4.82
N ASP A 16 -15.69 8.95 3.93
CA ASP A 16 -15.74 8.45 2.55
C ASP A 16 -14.38 8.63 1.84
N ALA A 17 -14.15 7.82 0.82
CA ALA A 17 -12.85 7.74 0.14
C ALA A 17 -12.37 9.11 -0.39
N LEU A 18 -13.27 9.88 -1.04
CA LEU A 18 -12.91 11.18 -1.63
C LEU A 18 -12.51 12.18 -0.54
N LYS A 19 -13.30 12.32 0.52
CA LYS A 19 -12.97 13.23 1.64
C LYS A 19 -11.72 12.78 2.40
N THR A 20 -11.43 11.48 2.42
CA THR A 20 -10.19 10.98 3.02
C THR A 20 -8.99 11.36 2.14
N ALA A 21 -9.10 11.24 0.82
CA ALA A 21 -8.05 11.67 -0.11
C ALA A 21 -7.77 13.17 0.01
N ASP A 22 -8.83 14.02 0.06
CA ASP A 22 -8.71 15.46 0.31
C ASP A 22 -7.97 15.75 1.63
N ALA A 23 -8.33 15.02 2.70
CA ALA A 23 -7.70 15.20 4.01
C ALA A 23 -6.21 14.82 3.99
N VAL A 24 -5.83 13.74 3.30
CA VAL A 24 -4.42 13.32 3.15
C VAL A 24 -3.61 14.38 2.42
N ILE A 25 -4.11 14.89 1.28
CA ILE A 25 -3.40 15.93 0.52
C ILE A 25 -3.29 17.21 1.35
N THR A 26 -4.40 17.66 1.96
CA THR A 26 -4.41 18.85 2.81
C THR A 26 -3.42 18.72 3.96
N PHE A 27 -3.41 17.58 4.65
CA PHE A 27 -2.48 17.32 5.75
C PHE A 27 -1.02 17.40 5.28
N LYS A 28 -0.68 16.72 4.16
CA LYS A 28 0.69 16.73 3.64
C LYS A 28 1.18 18.14 3.31
N GLN A 29 0.32 18.99 2.74
CA GLN A 29 0.66 20.37 2.42
C GLN A 29 0.76 21.22 3.69
N ALA A 30 -0.23 21.11 4.59
CA ALA A 30 -0.26 21.90 5.81
C ALA A 30 0.95 21.62 6.71
N ILE A 31 1.32 20.34 6.93
CA ILE A 31 2.44 20.02 7.82
C ILE A 31 3.78 20.51 7.25
N LYS A 32 3.97 20.42 5.92
CA LYS A 32 5.15 20.99 5.27
C LYS A 32 5.24 22.49 5.48
N ALA A 33 4.16 23.23 5.19
CA ALA A 33 4.12 24.67 5.37
C ALA A 33 4.34 25.10 6.82
N ILE A 34 3.78 24.38 7.79
CA ILE A 34 3.97 24.66 9.23
C ILE A 34 5.44 24.47 9.61
N VAL A 35 6.06 23.37 9.21
CA VAL A 35 7.46 23.07 9.57
C VAL A 35 8.43 24.03 8.87
N ASP A 36 8.19 24.38 7.61
CA ASP A 36 8.99 25.40 6.91
C ASP A 36 8.94 26.77 7.61
N ASN A 37 7.76 27.17 8.11
CA ASN A 37 7.61 28.39 8.90
C ASN A 37 8.31 28.30 10.26
N MET A 38 8.20 27.14 10.97
CA MET A 38 8.91 26.92 12.24
C MET A 38 10.42 26.95 12.05
N ALA A 39 10.94 26.30 11.03
CA ALA A 39 12.37 26.28 10.71
C ALA A 39 12.91 27.71 10.50
N THR A 40 12.13 28.57 9.84
CA THR A 40 12.47 29.99 9.63
C THR A 40 12.46 30.77 10.94
N PHE A 41 11.45 30.57 11.80
CA PHE A 41 11.27 31.29 13.03
C PHE A 41 12.31 30.92 14.11
N ASP A 42 12.52 29.59 14.29
CA ASP A 42 13.42 29.04 15.32
C ASP A 42 14.89 28.98 14.88
N GLN A 43 15.18 29.32 13.61
CA GLN A 43 16.51 29.17 12.99
C GLN A 43 17.04 27.71 13.08
N MET A 44 16.13 26.73 13.12
CA MET A 44 16.43 25.31 13.16
C MET A 44 16.19 24.67 11.78
N ASP A 45 17.06 23.77 11.35
CA ASP A 45 16.88 23.05 10.07
C ASP A 45 15.90 21.89 10.23
N TYR A 46 14.61 22.23 10.47
CA TYR A 46 13.53 21.25 10.47
C TYR A 46 13.10 20.92 9.05
N ARG A 47 12.90 19.64 8.78
CA ARG A 47 12.37 19.16 7.51
C ARG A 47 11.34 18.08 7.71
N VAL A 48 10.26 18.13 6.92
CA VAL A 48 9.26 17.06 6.84
C VAL A 48 9.43 16.30 5.54
N THR A 49 9.51 15.01 5.64
CA THR A 49 9.52 14.13 4.47
C THR A 49 8.39 13.10 4.55
N PHE A 50 7.78 12.83 3.40
CA PHE A 50 6.86 11.73 3.16
C PHE A 50 7.49 10.66 2.27
N MET A 51 8.81 10.62 2.22
CA MET A 51 9.60 9.63 1.48
C MET A 51 9.38 8.23 2.08
N PRO A 52 9.11 7.21 1.26
CA PRO A 52 8.86 5.84 1.75
C PRO A 52 10.02 5.24 2.53
N LYS A 53 11.25 5.50 2.10
CA LYS A 53 12.48 5.00 2.75
C LYS A 53 13.55 6.10 2.78
N PRO A 54 13.51 7.02 3.76
CA PRO A 54 14.46 8.12 3.83
C PRO A 54 15.86 7.68 4.29
N PHE A 55 15.97 6.64 5.14
CA PHE A 55 17.24 6.20 5.72
C PHE A 55 17.47 4.71 5.51
N PHE A 56 18.71 4.35 5.18
CA PHE A 56 19.16 2.96 5.15
C PHE A 56 19.15 2.37 6.58
N GLY A 57 18.78 1.10 6.71
CA GLY A 57 18.81 0.38 8.00
C GLY A 57 17.70 0.78 9.00
N VAL A 58 16.84 1.74 8.68
CA VAL A 58 15.72 2.20 9.52
C VAL A 58 14.40 1.85 8.84
N ASN A 59 13.32 1.59 9.60
CA ASN A 59 12.00 1.32 9.04
C ASN A 59 11.54 2.46 8.13
N GLY A 60 10.84 2.10 7.05
CA GLY A 60 10.24 3.06 6.13
C GLY A 60 8.86 3.54 6.61
N SER A 61 8.27 4.47 5.86
CA SER A 61 6.94 5.02 6.11
C SER A 61 5.91 4.40 5.18
N GLY A 62 4.86 3.79 5.73
CA GLY A 62 3.68 3.30 5.02
C GLY A 62 2.52 4.29 5.09
N MET A 63 1.56 4.13 4.18
CA MET A 63 0.24 4.75 4.26
C MET A 63 -0.81 3.64 4.24
N HIS A 64 -0.97 2.95 5.35
CA HIS A 64 -1.87 1.81 5.44
C HIS A 64 -3.33 2.25 5.25
N CYS A 65 -4.03 1.63 4.31
CA CYS A 65 -5.39 2.00 3.95
C CYS A 65 -6.40 1.06 4.58
N HIS A 66 -7.12 1.54 5.60
CA HIS A 66 -8.26 0.84 6.15
C HIS A 66 -9.49 1.03 5.28
N GLN A 67 -10.13 -0.05 4.89
CA GLN A 67 -11.25 -0.06 3.96
C GLN A 67 -12.43 -0.86 4.50
N SER A 68 -13.63 -0.37 4.24
CA SER A 68 -14.91 -1.05 4.46
C SER A 68 -15.94 -0.51 3.49
N VAL A 69 -16.91 -1.34 3.11
CA VAL A 69 -18.00 -0.96 2.21
C VAL A 69 -19.32 -0.94 2.98
N PHE A 70 -20.09 0.14 2.81
CA PHE A 70 -21.36 0.33 3.47
C PHE A 70 -22.51 0.46 2.47
N LYS A 71 -23.67 -0.06 2.84
CA LYS A 71 -24.95 0.26 2.21
C LYS A 71 -25.85 0.91 3.27
N GLY A 72 -25.97 2.24 3.20
CA GLY A 72 -26.53 3.02 4.30
C GLY A 72 -25.69 2.82 5.57
N ASP A 73 -26.36 2.42 6.68
CA ASP A 73 -25.69 2.17 7.96
C ASP A 73 -25.14 0.74 8.15
N ARG A 74 -25.35 -0.13 7.17
CA ARG A 74 -24.91 -1.53 7.21
C ARG A 74 -23.51 -1.67 6.63
N ASN A 75 -22.59 -2.17 7.43
CA ASN A 75 -21.25 -2.57 6.96
C ASN A 75 -21.38 -3.92 6.22
N LEU A 76 -21.06 -3.93 4.92
CA LEU A 76 -21.16 -5.11 4.07
C LEU A 76 -20.04 -6.13 4.33
N PHE A 77 -18.95 -5.72 4.99
CA PHE A 77 -17.85 -6.62 5.35
C PHE A 77 -18.14 -7.46 6.60
N SER A 78 -19.20 -7.12 7.36
CA SER A 78 -19.52 -7.80 8.60
C SER A 78 -20.56 -8.91 8.39
N ASP A 79 -20.23 -10.11 8.87
CA ASP A 79 -21.16 -11.22 9.03
C ASP A 79 -21.00 -11.83 10.43
N PRO A 80 -21.95 -11.58 11.35
CA PRO A 80 -21.85 -12.11 12.72
C PRO A 80 -22.03 -13.64 12.79
N ASN A 81 -22.49 -14.29 11.73
CA ASN A 81 -22.70 -15.75 11.69
C ASN A 81 -21.47 -16.50 11.14
N SER A 82 -20.48 -15.80 10.56
CA SER A 82 -19.25 -16.44 10.13
C SER A 82 -18.25 -16.57 11.29
N GLU A 83 -17.42 -17.59 11.29
CA GLU A 83 -16.39 -17.83 12.31
C GLU A 83 -15.44 -16.65 12.49
N THR A 84 -15.10 -15.99 11.39
CA THR A 84 -14.18 -14.85 11.39
C THR A 84 -14.87 -13.51 11.61
N GLY A 85 -16.21 -13.47 11.57
CA GLY A 85 -17.00 -12.24 11.57
C GLY A 85 -16.93 -11.45 10.25
N LEU A 86 -16.38 -12.06 9.17
CA LEU A 86 -16.27 -11.49 7.83
C LEU A 86 -17.35 -12.06 6.91
N SER A 87 -17.91 -11.20 6.09
CA SER A 87 -18.83 -11.61 5.02
C SER A 87 -18.07 -12.20 3.83
N LYS A 88 -18.79 -12.90 2.95
CA LYS A 88 -18.23 -13.34 1.65
C LYS A 88 -17.77 -12.16 0.81
N ASP A 89 -18.49 -11.04 0.84
CA ASP A 89 -18.08 -9.83 0.11
C ASP A 89 -16.73 -9.28 0.61
N ALA A 90 -16.48 -9.33 1.93
CA ALA A 90 -15.16 -8.96 2.46
C ALA A 90 -14.05 -9.89 1.99
N LEU A 91 -14.30 -11.20 1.97
CA LEU A 91 -13.33 -12.19 1.46
C LEU A 91 -13.05 -11.96 -0.03
N HIS A 92 -14.10 -11.86 -0.84
CA HIS A 92 -13.94 -11.62 -2.28
C HIS A 92 -13.27 -10.27 -2.57
N PHE A 93 -13.59 -9.22 -1.82
CA PHE A 93 -12.91 -7.93 -1.94
C PHE A 93 -11.40 -8.06 -1.69
N MET A 94 -11.00 -8.80 -0.66
CA MET A 94 -9.58 -9.11 -0.42
C MET A 94 -8.99 -9.96 -1.54
N GLY A 95 -9.74 -10.92 -2.09
CA GLY A 95 -9.35 -11.71 -3.25
C GLY A 95 -8.99 -10.84 -4.45
N GLY A 96 -9.82 -9.85 -4.76
CA GLY A 96 -9.56 -8.88 -5.82
C GLY A 96 -8.30 -8.04 -5.56
N LEU A 97 -8.15 -7.51 -4.35
CA LEU A 97 -6.94 -6.78 -3.97
C LEU A 97 -5.66 -7.62 -4.08
N LEU A 98 -5.72 -8.91 -3.73
CA LEU A 98 -4.58 -9.82 -3.86
C LEU A 98 -4.29 -10.19 -5.32
N ALA A 99 -5.32 -10.39 -6.14
CA ALA A 99 -5.17 -10.70 -7.55
C ALA A 99 -4.46 -9.57 -8.31
N HIS A 100 -4.94 -8.34 -8.12
CA HIS A 100 -4.40 -7.14 -8.78
C HIS A 100 -3.22 -6.50 -8.04
N ALA A 101 -2.75 -7.06 -6.92
CA ALA A 101 -1.71 -6.46 -6.09
C ALA A 101 -0.43 -6.07 -6.84
N PRO A 102 0.08 -6.84 -7.83
CA PRO A 102 1.25 -6.43 -8.60
C PRO A 102 1.04 -5.10 -9.35
N ALA A 103 -0.08 -4.96 -10.05
CA ALA A 103 -0.43 -3.73 -10.78
C ALA A 103 -0.74 -2.57 -9.82
N LEU A 104 -1.49 -2.84 -8.74
CA LEU A 104 -1.77 -1.87 -7.69
C LEU A 104 -0.48 -1.26 -7.13
N THR A 105 0.59 -2.06 -7.02
CA THR A 105 1.88 -1.62 -6.47
C THR A 105 2.47 -0.47 -7.30
N ALA A 106 2.30 -0.44 -8.62
CA ALA A 106 2.75 0.69 -9.45
C ALA A 106 2.10 2.02 -9.04
N ILE A 107 0.83 1.99 -8.61
CA ILE A 107 0.05 3.18 -8.23
C ILE A 107 0.21 3.52 -6.75
N THR A 108 0.24 2.50 -5.89
CA THR A 108 0.31 2.67 -4.43
C THR A 108 1.73 2.88 -3.92
N ASN A 109 2.73 2.51 -4.71
CA ASN A 109 4.17 2.60 -4.43
C ASN A 109 4.90 3.15 -5.66
N PRO A 110 4.64 4.43 -6.03
CA PRO A 110 4.84 4.91 -7.39
C PRO A 110 6.24 5.41 -7.72
N ILE A 111 7.21 5.30 -6.83
CA ILE A 111 8.56 5.83 -7.04
C ILE A 111 9.63 4.77 -6.77
N VAL A 112 10.82 4.92 -7.36
CA VAL A 112 11.94 3.98 -7.13
C VAL A 112 12.28 3.81 -5.66
N ASN A 113 12.10 4.83 -4.84
CA ASN A 113 12.32 4.77 -3.40
C ASN A 113 11.28 3.89 -2.67
N SER A 114 10.07 3.73 -3.21
CA SER A 114 9.03 2.85 -2.66
C SER A 114 9.53 1.41 -2.49
N TYR A 115 10.30 0.92 -3.44
CA TYR A 115 10.85 -0.45 -3.45
C TYR A 115 12.05 -0.63 -2.51
N LYS A 116 12.62 0.45 -2.00
CA LYS A 116 13.58 0.41 -0.89
C LYS A 116 12.88 0.25 0.47
N ARG A 117 11.58 0.57 0.55
CA ARG A 117 10.71 0.24 1.69
C ARG A 117 10.17 -1.18 1.59
N LEU A 118 9.70 -1.60 0.40
CA LEU A 118 9.09 -2.92 0.16
C LEU A 118 10.16 -4.03 0.13
N VAL A 119 10.85 -4.21 1.25
CA VAL A 119 11.84 -5.26 1.45
C VAL A 119 11.51 -6.06 2.71
N PRO A 120 11.78 -7.38 2.74
CA PRO A 120 11.56 -8.20 3.93
C PRO A 120 12.37 -7.69 5.14
N GLY A 121 11.82 -7.87 6.36
CA GLY A 121 12.54 -7.59 7.60
C GLY A 121 12.36 -6.19 8.19
N TYR A 122 11.64 -5.29 7.52
CA TYR A 122 11.36 -3.93 7.99
C TYR A 122 9.86 -3.64 8.17
N GLU A 123 9.08 -4.65 8.54
CA GLU A 123 7.61 -4.59 8.72
C GLU A 123 6.83 -4.15 7.45
N ALA A 124 7.49 -4.12 6.29
CA ALA A 124 6.85 -3.81 5.02
C ALA A 124 6.16 -5.06 4.44
N PRO A 125 4.92 -4.96 3.96
CA PRO A 125 4.17 -6.10 3.45
C PRO A 125 4.61 -6.40 2.02
N VAL A 126 5.40 -7.45 1.84
CA VAL A 126 5.88 -7.88 0.52
C VAL A 126 5.21 -9.16 0.03
N TYR A 127 4.45 -9.84 0.88
CA TYR A 127 3.86 -11.15 0.60
C TYR A 127 2.36 -11.04 0.35
N ARG A 128 1.91 -11.54 -0.81
CA ARG A 128 0.50 -11.54 -1.26
C ARG A 128 -0.32 -12.57 -0.47
N ALA A 129 -0.63 -12.22 0.77
CA ALA A 129 -1.44 -13.01 1.67
C ALA A 129 -2.32 -12.09 2.53
N TYR A 130 -3.35 -12.67 3.16
CA TYR A 130 -4.08 -11.98 4.21
C TYR A 130 -4.01 -12.72 5.53
N GLY A 131 -4.20 -12.02 6.65
CA GLY A 131 -4.25 -12.62 7.98
C GLY A 131 -5.16 -11.84 8.92
N LEU A 132 -5.75 -12.54 9.91
CA LEU A 132 -6.70 -11.93 10.85
C LEU A 132 -6.04 -11.00 11.86
N LYS A 133 -4.74 -11.13 12.10
CA LYS A 133 -3.94 -10.25 12.98
C LYS A 133 -2.49 -10.13 12.51
N ASN A 134 -2.13 -10.84 11.46
CA ASN A 134 -0.77 -10.98 10.97
C ASN A 134 -0.26 -9.68 10.33
N ARG A 135 0.84 -9.12 10.84
CA ARG A 135 1.48 -7.91 10.31
C ARG A 135 2.45 -8.18 9.15
N SER A 136 2.82 -9.45 8.91
CA SER A 136 3.67 -9.80 7.77
C SER A 136 2.90 -9.98 6.46
N ALA A 137 1.56 -10.09 6.54
CA ALA A 137 0.68 -10.21 5.38
C ALA A 137 0.40 -8.83 4.72
N LEU A 138 0.12 -8.84 3.41
CA LEU A 138 -0.26 -7.67 2.64
C LEU A 138 -1.59 -7.07 3.11
N ILE A 139 -2.55 -7.93 3.43
CA ILE A 139 -3.84 -7.51 3.98
C ILE A 139 -3.96 -8.02 5.41
N ARG A 140 -4.14 -7.11 6.34
CA ARG A 140 -4.45 -7.42 7.72
C ARG A 140 -5.92 -7.13 8.00
N VAL A 141 -6.58 -8.06 8.70
CA VAL A 141 -7.94 -7.83 9.20
C VAL A 141 -7.86 -7.48 10.69
N PRO A 142 -8.12 -6.23 11.08
CA PRO A 142 -8.15 -5.83 12.49
C PRO A 142 -9.20 -6.61 13.29
N ALA A 143 -9.02 -6.73 14.61
CA ALA A 143 -9.89 -7.53 15.48
C ALA A 143 -11.32 -7.00 15.64
N ALA A 144 -11.55 -5.70 15.41
CA ALA A 144 -12.88 -5.08 15.54
C ALA A 144 -13.88 -5.66 14.53
N ARG A 145 -15.12 -5.87 14.99
CA ARG A 145 -16.20 -6.47 14.20
C ARG A 145 -17.47 -5.59 14.24
N GLY A 146 -18.51 -6.01 13.55
CA GLY A 146 -19.77 -5.26 13.41
C GLY A 146 -19.59 -4.01 12.55
N LYS A 147 -20.01 -2.86 13.01
CA LYS A 147 -19.83 -1.58 12.30
C LYS A 147 -18.36 -1.23 12.04
N ALA A 148 -17.44 -1.75 12.85
CA ALA A 148 -16.01 -1.48 12.75
C ALA A 148 -15.23 -2.55 11.95
N THR A 149 -15.91 -3.54 11.38
CA THR A 149 -15.30 -4.55 10.51
C THR A 149 -14.65 -3.86 9.31
N ARG A 150 -13.35 -4.12 9.09
CA ARG A 150 -12.58 -3.52 8.01
C ARG A 150 -11.38 -4.38 7.66
N ILE A 151 -10.83 -4.14 6.52
CA ILE A 151 -9.53 -4.65 6.11
C ILE A 151 -8.51 -3.51 6.13
N GLU A 152 -7.25 -3.83 6.22
CA GLU A 152 -6.12 -2.91 6.12
C GLU A 152 -5.21 -3.37 5.00
N TYR A 153 -5.19 -2.65 3.88
CA TYR A 153 -4.24 -2.88 2.80
C TYR A 153 -2.96 -2.11 3.11
N ARG A 154 -1.84 -2.82 3.28
CA ARG A 154 -0.63 -2.29 3.92
C ARG A 154 0.48 -1.89 2.94
N ALA A 155 0.33 -2.20 1.63
CA ALA A 155 1.33 -1.83 0.63
C ALA A 155 1.51 -0.32 0.46
N PRO A 156 0.44 0.50 0.36
CA PRO A 156 0.58 1.89 -0.01
C PRO A 156 1.60 2.65 0.84
N ASP A 157 2.29 3.58 0.24
CA ASP A 157 3.19 4.49 0.92
C ASP A 157 2.81 5.96 0.69
N PRO A 158 3.35 6.90 1.49
CA PRO A 158 2.94 8.29 1.42
C PRO A 158 3.36 9.02 0.13
N ALA A 159 4.14 8.42 -0.77
CA ALA A 159 4.47 9.02 -2.07
C ALA A 159 3.32 8.91 -3.07
N CYS A 160 2.39 7.96 -2.87
CA CYS A 160 1.29 7.78 -3.81
C CYS A 160 0.31 8.97 -3.84
N ASN A 161 -0.38 9.10 -4.96
CA ASN A 161 -1.55 9.97 -5.08
C ASN A 161 -2.76 9.24 -4.46
N PRO A 162 -3.35 9.75 -3.36
CA PRO A 162 -4.43 9.06 -2.66
C PRO A 162 -5.70 8.91 -3.52
N TYR A 163 -5.99 9.82 -4.44
CA TYR A 163 -7.14 9.70 -5.33
C TYR A 163 -6.98 8.49 -6.26
N LEU A 164 -5.82 8.35 -6.92
CA LEU A 164 -5.55 7.23 -7.80
C LEU A 164 -5.47 5.92 -7.00
N ALA A 165 -4.74 5.92 -5.87
CA ALA A 165 -4.59 4.74 -5.03
C ALA A 165 -5.95 4.20 -4.53
N PHE A 166 -6.83 5.09 -4.06
CA PHE A 166 -8.15 4.68 -3.55
C PHE A 166 -9.08 4.22 -4.68
N ALA A 167 -9.02 4.85 -5.85
CA ALA A 167 -9.81 4.43 -7.01
C ALA A 167 -9.44 3.00 -7.46
N VAL A 168 -8.14 2.73 -7.68
CA VAL A 168 -7.70 1.40 -8.15
C VAL A 168 -7.88 0.31 -7.09
N MET A 169 -7.69 0.61 -5.80
CA MET A 169 -7.98 -0.36 -4.74
C MET A 169 -9.47 -0.68 -4.63
N LEU A 170 -10.34 0.32 -4.80
CA LEU A 170 -11.79 0.11 -4.78
C LEU A 170 -12.22 -0.77 -5.95
N GLU A 171 -11.75 -0.47 -7.15
CA GLU A 171 -12.11 -1.22 -8.36
C GLU A 171 -11.60 -2.66 -8.29
N ALA A 172 -10.35 -2.88 -7.87
CA ALA A 172 -9.82 -4.23 -7.64
C ALA A 172 -10.68 -5.02 -6.63
N GLY A 173 -11.11 -4.37 -5.55
CA GLY A 173 -11.99 -5.00 -4.57
C GLY A 173 -13.40 -5.30 -5.13
N ILE A 174 -13.96 -4.42 -5.96
CA ILE A 174 -15.26 -4.62 -6.63
C ILE A 174 -15.16 -5.78 -7.63
N ASP A 175 -14.09 -5.84 -8.42
CA ASP A 175 -13.81 -6.95 -9.31
C ASP A 175 -13.79 -8.28 -8.54
N GLY A 176 -13.11 -8.29 -7.40
CA GLY A 176 -13.09 -9.46 -6.51
C GLY A 176 -14.49 -9.91 -6.09
N ILE A 177 -15.37 -8.97 -5.73
CA ILE A 177 -16.77 -9.29 -5.38
C ILE A 177 -17.54 -9.80 -6.60
N GLN A 178 -17.46 -9.14 -7.74
CA GLN A 178 -18.19 -9.48 -8.96
C GLN A 178 -17.80 -10.85 -9.50
N ASN A 179 -16.50 -11.15 -9.51
CA ASN A 179 -15.95 -12.40 -10.02
C ASN A 179 -15.76 -13.46 -8.93
N LYS A 180 -16.14 -13.16 -7.68
CA LYS A 180 -16.03 -14.07 -6.52
C LYS A 180 -14.61 -14.63 -6.35
N ILE A 181 -13.63 -13.75 -6.47
CA ILE A 181 -12.21 -14.14 -6.35
C ILE A 181 -11.95 -14.57 -4.90
N ASP A 182 -11.46 -15.80 -4.76
CA ASP A 182 -11.13 -16.36 -3.46
C ASP A 182 -9.76 -15.83 -3.00
N PRO A 183 -9.65 -15.23 -1.80
CA PRO A 183 -8.36 -14.79 -1.26
C PRO A 183 -7.47 -15.95 -0.78
N GLY A 184 -7.96 -17.21 -0.78
CA GLY A 184 -7.32 -18.34 -0.15
C GLY A 184 -7.51 -18.40 1.37
N GLU A 185 -6.71 -19.22 2.04
CA GLU A 185 -6.76 -19.36 3.49
C GLU A 185 -5.99 -18.22 4.21
N PRO A 186 -6.45 -17.79 5.40
CA PRO A 186 -5.73 -16.78 6.17
C PRO A 186 -4.39 -17.31 6.67
N THR A 187 -3.35 -16.53 6.52
CA THR A 187 -1.99 -16.87 6.96
C THR A 187 -1.70 -16.20 8.30
N GLU A 188 -1.65 -17.00 9.38
CA GLU A 188 -1.42 -16.49 10.75
C GLU A 188 0.03 -16.66 11.24
N ILE A 189 0.86 -17.35 10.49
CA ILE A 189 2.30 -17.52 10.78
C ILE A 189 3.08 -16.29 10.33
N ASN A 190 4.23 -16.04 10.95
CA ASN A 190 5.13 -14.98 10.50
C ASN A 190 5.77 -15.35 9.15
N ILE A 191 5.28 -14.77 8.06
CA ILE A 191 5.74 -15.08 6.70
C ILE A 191 7.23 -14.75 6.50
N TYR A 192 7.78 -13.79 7.25
CA TYR A 192 9.22 -13.45 7.17
C TYR A 192 10.14 -14.57 7.66
N SER A 193 9.64 -15.51 8.46
CA SER A 193 10.43 -16.65 8.96
C SER A 193 10.42 -17.86 8.03
N LEU A 194 9.60 -17.84 6.97
CA LEU A 194 9.51 -18.91 5.99
C LEU A 194 10.64 -18.84 4.96
N THR A 195 11.14 -19.99 4.55
CA THR A 195 11.99 -20.12 3.35
C THR A 195 11.21 -19.82 2.07
N GLU A 196 11.90 -19.63 0.97
CA GLU A 196 11.27 -19.47 -0.35
C GLU A 196 10.44 -20.68 -0.74
N GLU A 197 10.98 -21.89 -0.56
CA GLU A 197 10.32 -23.17 -0.82
C GLU A 197 9.02 -23.35 0.00
N GLU A 198 9.06 -22.97 1.28
CA GLU A 198 7.88 -23.00 2.15
C GLU A 198 6.79 -22.01 1.69
N ARG A 199 7.17 -20.81 1.27
CA ARG A 199 6.23 -19.82 0.72
C ARG A 199 5.61 -20.30 -0.59
N GLU A 200 6.42 -20.84 -1.51
CA GLU A 200 5.93 -21.40 -2.77
C GLU A 200 4.97 -22.57 -2.54
N ALA A 201 5.29 -23.48 -1.61
CA ALA A 201 4.40 -24.58 -1.24
C ALA A 201 3.05 -24.12 -0.68
N MET A 202 3.01 -22.94 -0.06
CA MET A 202 1.78 -22.29 0.43
C MET A 202 1.10 -21.40 -0.63
N GLY A 203 1.65 -21.29 -1.85
CA GLY A 203 1.13 -20.41 -2.90
C GLY A 203 1.30 -18.91 -2.60
N ILE A 204 2.15 -18.52 -1.64
CA ILE A 204 2.36 -17.14 -1.25
C ILE A 204 3.33 -16.46 -2.24
N GLN A 205 2.77 -15.63 -3.10
CA GLN A 205 3.52 -14.84 -4.07
C GLN A 205 4.07 -13.55 -3.44
N VAL A 206 5.05 -12.93 -4.11
CA VAL A 206 5.70 -11.68 -3.68
C VAL A 206 5.20 -10.52 -4.52
N LEU A 207 5.16 -9.32 -3.93
CA LEU A 207 4.95 -8.07 -4.67
C LEU A 207 6.15 -7.77 -5.56
N PRO A 208 5.99 -6.95 -6.61
CA PRO A 208 7.11 -6.43 -7.39
C PRO A 208 8.22 -5.87 -6.49
N SER A 209 9.45 -6.19 -6.81
CA SER A 209 10.64 -5.78 -6.05
C SER A 209 11.27 -4.49 -6.56
N SER A 210 10.78 -3.97 -7.69
CA SER A 210 11.27 -2.76 -8.35
C SER A 210 10.13 -2.00 -9.04
N LEU A 211 10.35 -0.71 -9.30
CA LEU A 211 9.43 0.10 -10.10
C LEU A 211 9.25 -0.50 -11.50
N TRP A 212 10.29 -1.13 -12.04
CA TRP A 212 10.26 -1.78 -13.34
C TRP A 212 9.29 -2.98 -13.39
N GLU A 213 9.37 -3.86 -12.40
CA GLU A 213 8.45 -5.00 -12.30
C GLU A 213 6.99 -4.55 -12.10
N ALA A 214 6.77 -3.53 -11.25
CA ALA A 214 5.44 -3.00 -11.02
C ALA A 214 4.89 -2.28 -12.25
N TYR A 215 5.74 -1.57 -12.99
CA TYR A 215 5.40 -0.95 -14.27
C TYR A 215 4.85 -2.00 -15.25
N HIS A 216 5.56 -3.11 -15.46
CA HIS A 216 5.10 -4.17 -16.36
C HIS A 216 3.83 -4.86 -15.85
N ALA A 217 3.73 -5.08 -14.54
CA ALA A 217 2.51 -5.64 -13.96
C ALA A 217 1.29 -4.72 -14.20
N LEU A 218 1.48 -3.40 -14.21
CA LEU A 218 0.43 -2.45 -14.57
C LEU A 218 0.08 -2.50 -16.06
N GLU A 219 1.07 -2.60 -16.97
CA GLU A 219 0.84 -2.74 -18.41
C GLU A 219 -0.01 -3.97 -18.75
N GLU A 220 0.11 -5.03 -17.97
CA GLU A 220 -0.58 -6.31 -18.16
C GLU A 220 -1.95 -6.38 -17.47
N ASP A 221 -2.35 -5.35 -16.71
CA ASP A 221 -3.63 -5.33 -15.97
C ASP A 221 -4.64 -4.36 -16.59
N PRO A 222 -5.52 -4.85 -17.48
CA PRO A 222 -6.49 -4.00 -18.17
C PRO A 222 -7.53 -3.39 -17.24
N LEU A 223 -7.83 -4.02 -16.09
CA LEU A 223 -8.77 -3.47 -15.12
C LEU A 223 -8.21 -2.20 -14.49
N ILE A 224 -6.97 -2.26 -14.02
CA ILE A 224 -6.34 -1.11 -13.35
C ILE A 224 -6.09 0.01 -14.36
N LEU A 225 -5.64 -0.31 -15.58
CA LEU A 225 -5.49 0.69 -16.65
C LEU A 225 -6.81 1.40 -16.98
N SER A 226 -7.90 0.63 -17.14
CA SER A 226 -9.22 1.21 -17.45
C SER A 226 -9.77 2.08 -16.32
N THR A 227 -9.46 1.73 -15.05
CA THR A 227 -9.82 2.53 -13.88
C THR A 227 -9.17 3.91 -13.87
N LEU A 228 -7.93 4.00 -14.35
CA LEU A 228 -7.22 5.26 -14.51
C LEU A 228 -7.75 6.09 -15.71
N GLY A 229 -8.31 5.41 -16.69
CA GLY A 229 -8.70 5.97 -18.00
C GLY A 229 -7.51 6.18 -18.94
N ASP A 230 -7.77 6.19 -20.24
CA ASP A 230 -6.74 6.13 -21.31
C ASP A 230 -5.64 7.19 -21.15
N HIS A 231 -6.04 8.44 -20.97
CA HIS A 231 -5.07 9.54 -20.86
C HIS A 231 -4.19 9.41 -19.60
N THR A 232 -4.81 9.10 -18.46
CA THR A 232 -4.04 9.03 -17.19
C THR A 232 -3.11 7.83 -17.19
N SER A 233 -3.56 6.67 -17.68
CA SER A 233 -2.75 5.45 -17.76
C SER A 233 -1.56 5.64 -18.70
N GLU A 234 -1.79 6.20 -19.90
CA GLU A 234 -0.72 6.52 -20.87
C GLU A 234 0.35 7.42 -20.22
N LYS A 235 -0.08 8.55 -19.63
CA LYS A 235 0.86 9.51 -19.02
C LYS A 235 1.53 8.97 -17.76
N PHE A 236 0.85 8.15 -16.98
CA PHE A 236 1.44 7.50 -15.83
C PHE A 236 2.55 6.52 -16.24
N LEU A 237 2.28 5.66 -17.20
CA LEU A 237 3.26 4.71 -17.74
C LEU A 237 4.47 5.44 -18.35
N GLU A 238 4.24 6.47 -19.17
CA GLU A 238 5.32 7.29 -19.73
C GLU A 238 6.23 7.86 -18.64
N LEU A 239 5.65 8.46 -17.60
CA LEU A 239 6.40 9.04 -16.48
C LEU A 239 7.16 7.99 -15.67
N LYS A 240 6.57 6.80 -15.43
CA LYS A 240 7.21 5.75 -14.65
C LYS A 240 8.34 5.06 -15.41
N TYR A 241 8.17 4.86 -16.72
CA TYR A 241 9.25 4.41 -17.59
C TYR A 241 10.43 5.37 -17.54
N LYS A 242 10.18 6.67 -17.70
CA LYS A 242 11.22 7.71 -17.66
C LYS A 242 11.93 7.75 -16.30
N GLU A 243 11.19 7.70 -15.18
CA GLU A 243 11.77 7.68 -13.84
C GLU A 243 12.70 6.47 -13.63
N TRP A 244 12.26 5.29 -14.12
CA TRP A 244 13.09 4.09 -14.04
C TRP A 244 14.33 4.20 -14.91
N ASP A 245 14.20 4.68 -16.15
CA ASP A 245 15.31 4.81 -17.09
C ASP A 245 16.37 5.81 -16.57
N GLU A 246 15.94 6.93 -15.99
CA GLU A 246 16.83 7.89 -15.33
C GLU A 246 17.52 7.27 -14.10
N TYR A 247 16.80 6.47 -13.31
CA TYR A 247 17.36 5.85 -12.09
C TYR A 247 18.38 4.75 -12.40
N ARG A 248 18.08 3.85 -13.35
CA ARG A 248 18.89 2.64 -13.60
C ARG A 248 20.30 2.94 -14.12
N VAL A 249 20.53 4.14 -14.63
CA VAL A 249 21.86 4.56 -15.12
C VAL A 249 22.68 5.32 -14.07
N GLN A 250 22.10 5.56 -12.89
CA GLN A 250 22.82 6.26 -11.82
C GLN A 250 23.84 5.34 -11.15
N VAL A 251 25.00 5.87 -10.84
CA VAL A 251 26.02 5.19 -10.03
C VAL A 251 26.01 5.79 -8.64
N PHE A 252 25.71 4.95 -7.66
CA PHE A 252 25.56 5.37 -6.26
C PHE A 252 26.84 5.16 -5.46
N GLY A 253 26.98 5.91 -4.36
CA GLY A 253 28.12 5.79 -3.46
C GLY A 253 28.34 4.36 -2.92
N TYR A 254 27.27 3.54 -2.81
CA TYR A 254 27.41 2.13 -2.46
C TYR A 254 28.28 1.36 -3.48
N GLU A 255 28.02 1.54 -4.77
CA GLU A 255 28.77 0.86 -5.85
C GLU A 255 30.21 1.35 -5.90
N GLN A 256 30.40 2.69 -5.83
CA GLN A 256 31.73 3.30 -5.81
C GLN A 256 32.58 2.86 -4.62
N ASN A 257 31.96 2.57 -3.46
CA ASN A 257 32.68 2.10 -2.28
C ASN A 257 32.84 0.57 -2.25
N LYS A 258 32.03 -0.17 -3.00
CA LYS A 258 32.00 -1.63 -3.01
C LYS A 258 32.99 -2.21 -4.01
N TYR A 259 33.12 -1.56 -5.17
CA TYR A 259 33.93 -1.98 -6.33
C TYR A 259 35.03 -0.99 -6.64
#